data_68b9ae0466b40fead73bece270c75488
#
_entry.id   68b9ae0466b40fead73bece270c75488
#
_cell.length_a   1.000
_cell.length_b   1.000
_cell.length_c   1.000
_cell.angle_alpha   90.00
_cell.angle_beta   90.00
_cell.angle_gamma   90.00
#
_symmetry.space_group_name_H-M   'P 1'
#
loop_
_entity.id
_entity.type
_entity.pdbx_description
1 polymer ?
#
loop_
_entity_poly.entity_id
_entity_poly.type
_entity_poly.pdbx_seq_one_letter_code
_entity_poly.pdbx_strand_id
1 'polypeptide(L)'
;GAEANELMLFDRAKIFSSDQGWSPVLHRLFPGGLMLLDFAMMSVLLGTAAAVMATGVSLPQTALAGMEIGAEIVFAVVVIAPLGEEIAFRSWLSGRPGHLLGLLAAIPAALLAAAAMTLLVEGSLAQIWSTALVAIGTAAVATCAVVVWLRRHDAMGWFARLFPALFWLSTLAFSLVHLFNFPADQLAMALPLVLPQFVIGAILGYTRVTYGLWASILLHALHNGAFISLVLLASSAG
;
A
#
# COMPACT_ATOMS: atom_id res chain seq x y z
N GLY A 1 -10.72 6.46 30.84
CA GLY A 1 -10.82 5.35 29.88
C GLY A 1 -10.52 5.77 28.47
N ALA A 2 -11.19 6.77 27.89
CA ALA A 2 -10.98 7.21 26.51
C ALA A 2 -9.65 7.95 26.32
N GLU A 3 -9.28 8.82 27.25
CA GLU A 3 -8.02 9.56 27.21
C GLU A 3 -6.77 8.66 27.29
N ALA A 4 -6.82 7.59 28.13
CA ALA A 4 -5.73 6.63 28.19
C ALA A 4 -5.56 5.84 26.89
N ASN A 5 -6.64 5.67 26.14
CA ASN A 5 -6.65 4.93 24.88
C ASN A 5 -6.20 5.78 23.68
N GLU A 6 -6.54 7.07 23.67
CA GLU A 6 -5.97 8.04 22.71
C GLU A 6 -4.47 8.21 22.95
N LEU A 7 -4.05 8.35 24.19
CA LEU A 7 -2.62 8.36 24.58
C LEU A 7 -1.89 7.09 24.13
N MET A 8 -2.51 5.90 24.22
CA MET A 8 -1.90 4.66 23.70
C MET A 8 -1.85 4.60 22.16
N LEU A 9 -2.79 5.22 21.45
CA LEU A 9 -2.74 5.34 19.99
C LEU A 9 -1.67 6.35 19.54
N PHE A 10 -1.47 7.42 20.32
CA PHE A 10 -0.42 8.40 20.10
C PHE A 10 0.96 7.90 20.59
N ASP A 11 1.02 7.09 21.65
CA ASP A 11 2.26 6.43 22.09
C ASP A 11 2.83 5.44 21.06
N ARG A 12 2.03 5.02 20.09
CA ARG A 12 2.49 4.16 18.98
C ARG A 12 3.25 4.93 17.91
N ALA A 13 2.98 6.21 17.75
CA ALA A 13 3.88 7.11 17.04
C ALA A 13 5.26 7.19 17.71
N LYS A 14 5.37 6.82 19.01
CA LYS A 14 6.64 6.74 19.73
C LYS A 14 7.59 5.63 19.26
N ILE A 15 7.18 4.68 18.42
CA ILE A 15 8.14 3.81 17.74
C ILE A 15 9.12 4.65 16.91
N PHE A 16 8.61 5.76 16.36
CA PHE A 16 9.38 6.75 15.63
C PHE A 16 9.66 8.01 16.47
N SER A 17 9.02 8.16 17.66
CA SER A 17 9.04 9.38 18.46
C SER A 17 9.80 9.26 19.79
N SER A 18 10.14 8.04 20.23
CA SER A 18 10.91 7.92 21.46
C SER A 18 12.31 8.50 21.27
N ASP A 19 12.75 9.28 22.18
CA ASP A 19 14.10 9.68 22.60
C ASP A 19 15.27 9.64 21.59
N GLN A 20 15.05 9.19 20.35
CA GLN A 20 16.06 9.07 19.30
C GLN A 20 16.13 10.25 18.32
N GLY A 21 15.53 11.37 18.62
CA GLY A 21 15.77 12.64 17.92
C GLY A 21 15.12 12.84 16.53
N TRP A 22 14.51 11.83 15.94
CA TRP A 22 13.96 11.91 14.58
C TRP A 22 12.51 12.40 14.49
N SER A 23 11.72 12.18 15.53
CA SER A 23 10.28 12.45 15.57
C SER A 23 9.89 13.93 15.36
N PRO A 24 10.54 14.90 16.04
CA PRO A 24 10.13 16.31 15.85
C PRO A 24 10.37 16.82 14.44
N VAL A 25 11.37 16.27 13.75
CA VAL A 25 11.70 16.62 12.37
C VAL A 25 10.64 16.08 11.42
N LEU A 26 10.30 14.77 11.54
CA LEU A 26 9.30 14.13 10.69
C LEU A 26 7.90 14.73 10.89
N HIS A 27 7.50 15.06 12.12
CA HIS A 27 6.23 15.75 12.38
C HIS A 27 6.12 17.13 11.74
N ARG A 28 7.23 17.85 11.62
CA ARG A 28 7.26 19.16 10.95
C ARG A 28 7.26 19.05 9.42
N LEU A 29 7.53 17.86 8.90
CA LEU A 29 7.70 17.62 7.47
C LEU A 29 6.39 17.30 6.73
N PHE A 30 5.26 17.09 7.42
CA PHE A 30 4.02 16.78 6.73
C PHE A 30 3.29 18.05 6.26
N PRO A 31 2.69 18.06 5.06
CA PRO A 31 2.68 16.97 4.06
C PRO A 31 3.87 16.99 3.09
N GLY A 32 4.50 18.13 2.88
CA GLY A 32 5.52 18.31 1.84
C GLY A 32 6.85 17.60 2.13
N GLY A 33 7.26 17.55 3.38
CA GLY A 33 8.57 17.02 3.73
C GLY A 33 8.67 15.49 3.65
N LEU A 34 7.58 14.76 3.94
CA LEU A 34 7.56 13.31 3.72
C LEU A 34 7.61 12.97 2.23
N MET A 35 6.96 13.77 1.40
CA MET A 35 7.03 13.65 -0.04
C MET A 35 8.44 13.96 -0.58
N LEU A 36 9.11 15.00 -0.05
CA LEU A 36 10.50 15.30 -0.39
C LEU A 36 11.46 14.19 0.06
N LEU A 37 11.23 13.61 1.25
CA LEU A 37 12.01 12.48 1.72
C LEU A 37 11.83 11.27 0.80
N ASP A 38 10.60 10.96 0.41
CA ASP A 38 10.29 9.90 -0.54
C ASP A 38 11.02 10.11 -1.87
N PHE A 39 10.89 11.28 -2.47
CA PHE A 39 11.57 11.60 -3.73
C PHE A 39 13.09 11.54 -3.62
N ALA A 40 13.67 12.00 -2.52
CA ALA A 40 15.10 11.91 -2.29
C ALA A 40 15.56 10.44 -2.23
N MET A 41 14.84 9.61 -1.47
CA MET A 41 15.13 8.17 -1.37
C MET A 41 14.95 7.47 -2.71
N MET A 42 13.87 7.76 -3.46
CA MET A 42 13.65 7.20 -4.78
C MET A 42 14.74 7.63 -5.76
N SER A 43 15.18 8.88 -5.72
CA SER A 43 16.27 9.38 -6.58
C SER A 43 17.59 8.62 -6.33
N VAL A 44 17.90 8.34 -5.06
CA VAL A 44 19.09 7.54 -4.70
C VAL A 44 18.95 6.10 -5.21
N LEU A 45 17.81 5.47 -5.04
CA LEU A 45 17.58 4.08 -5.46
C LEU A 45 17.58 3.95 -6.98
N LEU A 46 16.89 4.85 -7.68
CA LEU A 46 16.89 4.88 -9.16
C LEU A 46 18.27 5.20 -9.72
N GLY A 47 19.00 6.13 -9.11
CA GLY A 47 20.38 6.43 -9.48
C GLY A 47 21.32 5.22 -9.29
N THR A 48 21.12 4.46 -8.21
CA THR A 48 21.86 3.22 -7.96
C THR A 48 21.54 2.17 -9.02
N ALA A 49 20.26 1.98 -9.35
CA ALA A 49 19.84 1.05 -10.40
C ALA A 49 20.43 1.44 -11.77
N ALA A 50 20.40 2.73 -12.12
CA ALA A 50 21.00 3.25 -13.35
C ALA A 50 22.52 3.02 -13.39
N ALA A 51 23.22 3.22 -12.27
CA ALA A 51 24.67 2.95 -12.18
C ALA A 51 24.99 1.45 -12.37
N VAL A 52 24.17 0.56 -11.81
CA VAL A 52 24.28 -0.89 -12.02
C VAL A 52 24.06 -1.24 -13.48
N MET A 53 23.04 -0.69 -14.13
CA MET A 53 22.78 -0.91 -15.56
C MET A 53 23.93 -0.41 -16.44
N ALA A 54 24.58 0.69 -16.07
CA ALA A 54 25.75 1.21 -16.78
C ALA A 54 26.96 0.26 -16.77
N THR A 55 27.01 -0.70 -15.84
CA THR A 55 28.03 -1.78 -15.83
C THR A 55 27.70 -2.93 -16.78
N GLY A 56 26.62 -2.85 -17.55
CA GLY A 56 26.19 -3.89 -18.50
C GLY A 56 25.24 -4.94 -17.89
N VAL A 57 24.82 -4.77 -16.63
CA VAL A 57 23.82 -5.66 -15.99
C VAL A 57 22.43 -5.28 -16.52
N SER A 58 21.71 -6.26 -17.09
CA SER A 58 20.30 -6.11 -17.45
C SER A 58 19.41 -6.38 -16.24
N LEU A 59 18.56 -5.42 -15.88
CA LEU A 59 17.59 -5.60 -14.81
C LEU A 59 16.27 -6.19 -15.35
N PRO A 60 15.55 -7.00 -14.55
CA PRO A 60 14.23 -7.46 -14.90
C PRO A 60 13.27 -6.30 -15.20
N GLN A 61 12.52 -6.44 -16.27
CA GLN A 61 11.50 -5.45 -16.62
C GLN A 61 10.21 -5.71 -15.84
N THR A 62 9.57 -4.64 -15.39
CA THR A 62 8.25 -4.73 -14.75
C THR A 62 7.14 -4.98 -15.77
N ALA A 63 5.99 -5.47 -15.32
CA ALA A 63 4.81 -5.66 -16.17
C ALA A 63 4.37 -4.38 -16.90
N LEU A 64 4.64 -3.19 -16.34
CA LEU A 64 4.33 -1.90 -16.96
C LEU A 64 5.28 -1.53 -18.12
N ALA A 65 6.48 -2.09 -18.17
CA ALA A 65 7.50 -1.68 -19.15
C ALA A 65 7.14 -1.96 -20.61
N GLY A 66 6.19 -2.87 -20.86
CA GLY A 66 5.72 -3.22 -22.21
C GLY A 66 4.28 -2.74 -22.50
N MET A 67 3.67 -1.98 -21.59
CA MET A 67 2.27 -1.55 -21.72
C MET A 67 2.18 -0.13 -22.28
N GLU A 68 1.20 0.11 -23.14
CA GLU A 68 0.82 1.46 -23.52
C GLU A 68 0.09 2.14 -22.37
N ILE A 69 0.67 3.24 -21.85
CA ILE A 69 0.15 3.93 -20.68
C ILE A 69 -0.98 4.88 -21.08
N GLY A 70 -2.19 4.33 -21.20
CA GLY A 70 -3.44 5.09 -21.41
C GLY A 70 -4.03 5.63 -20.10
N ALA A 71 -5.12 6.39 -20.23
CA ALA A 71 -5.79 7.02 -19.09
C ALA A 71 -6.29 6.00 -18.05
N GLU A 72 -6.69 4.80 -18.50
CA GLU A 72 -7.17 3.72 -17.64
C GLU A 72 -6.04 3.21 -16.74
N ILE A 73 -4.83 3.03 -17.28
CA ILE A 73 -3.66 2.59 -16.50
C ILE A 73 -3.24 3.68 -15.53
N VAL A 74 -3.23 4.94 -15.96
CA VAL A 74 -2.96 6.08 -15.06
C VAL A 74 -3.94 6.08 -13.90
N PHE A 75 -5.24 5.96 -14.17
CA PHE A 75 -6.27 5.93 -13.11
C PHE A 75 -6.10 4.71 -12.19
N ALA A 76 -5.85 3.53 -12.76
CA ALA A 76 -5.63 2.32 -11.97
C ALA A 76 -4.42 2.44 -11.05
N VAL A 77 -3.28 2.94 -11.55
CA VAL A 77 -2.02 3.02 -10.79
C VAL A 77 -2.02 4.17 -9.79
N VAL A 78 -2.64 5.31 -10.14
CA VAL A 78 -2.59 6.52 -9.29
C VAL A 78 -3.72 6.55 -8.26
N VAL A 79 -4.87 5.93 -8.56
CA VAL A 79 -6.04 6.01 -7.68
C VAL A 79 -6.43 4.65 -7.10
N ILE A 80 -6.68 3.67 -7.95
CA ILE A 80 -7.25 2.38 -7.50
C ILE A 80 -6.22 1.57 -6.72
N ALA A 81 -4.99 1.45 -7.22
CA ALA A 81 -3.94 0.68 -6.55
C ALA A 81 -3.60 1.27 -5.17
N PRO A 82 -3.28 2.58 -5.01
CA PRO A 82 -3.05 3.18 -3.70
C PRO A 82 -4.22 2.98 -2.73
N LEU A 83 -5.45 3.16 -3.18
CA LEU A 83 -6.63 2.95 -2.34
C LEU A 83 -6.72 1.49 -1.85
N GLY A 84 -6.61 0.53 -2.75
CA GLY A 84 -6.69 -0.90 -2.43
C GLY A 84 -5.52 -1.36 -1.54
N GLU A 85 -4.31 -0.94 -1.86
CA GLU A 85 -3.11 -1.32 -1.13
C GLU A 85 -3.07 -0.71 0.28
N GLU A 86 -3.44 0.56 0.45
CA GLU A 86 -3.50 1.17 1.77
C GLU A 86 -4.59 0.55 2.65
N ILE A 87 -5.73 0.18 2.06
CA ILE A 87 -6.77 -0.58 2.77
C ILE A 87 -6.23 -1.95 3.18
N ALA A 88 -5.61 -2.69 2.26
CA ALA A 88 -5.12 -4.04 2.51
C ALA A 88 -3.98 -4.08 3.55
N PHE A 89 -3.00 -3.20 3.42
CA PHE A 89 -1.78 -3.27 4.22
C PHE A 89 -1.78 -2.35 5.45
N ARG A 90 -2.57 -1.26 5.49
CA ARG A 90 -2.47 -0.23 6.54
C ARG A 90 -3.76 0.03 7.30
N SER A 91 -4.96 -0.34 6.79
CA SER A 91 -6.21 -0.06 7.51
C SER A 91 -6.24 -0.69 8.90
N TRP A 92 -5.76 -1.92 9.03
CA TRP A 92 -5.74 -2.72 10.24
C TRP A 92 -4.65 -2.31 11.25
N LEU A 93 -3.67 -1.49 10.85
CA LEU A 93 -2.65 -0.94 11.75
C LEU A 93 -3.23 -0.01 12.83
N SER A 94 -4.51 0.31 12.76
CA SER A 94 -5.25 0.95 13.85
C SER A 94 -5.32 0.09 15.13
N GLY A 95 -5.17 -1.22 15.00
CA GLY A 95 -5.36 -2.20 16.09
C GLY A 95 -6.80 -2.37 16.55
N ARG A 96 -7.77 -1.78 15.86
CA ARG A 96 -9.21 -1.96 16.16
C ARG A 96 -9.73 -3.27 15.59
N PRO A 97 -10.50 -4.06 16.36
CA PRO A 97 -10.99 -5.36 15.90
C PRO A 97 -11.84 -5.24 14.63
N GLY A 98 -12.63 -4.17 14.50
CA GLY A 98 -13.46 -3.94 13.31
C GLY A 98 -12.64 -3.83 12.02
N HIS A 99 -11.50 -3.16 12.04
CA HIS A 99 -10.65 -3.01 10.85
C HIS A 99 -9.96 -4.31 10.49
N LEU A 100 -9.45 -5.06 11.48
CA LEU A 100 -8.83 -6.35 11.25
C LEU A 100 -9.84 -7.40 10.76
N LEU A 101 -10.94 -7.56 11.49
CA LEU A 101 -11.98 -8.53 11.14
C LEU A 101 -12.72 -8.16 9.86
N GLY A 102 -12.90 -6.86 9.58
CA GLY A 102 -13.48 -6.40 8.32
C GLY A 102 -12.62 -6.80 7.12
N LEU A 103 -11.30 -6.62 7.21
CA LEU A 103 -10.39 -7.05 6.16
C LEU A 103 -10.39 -8.58 6.00
N LEU A 104 -10.42 -9.33 7.11
CA LEU A 104 -10.51 -10.79 7.05
C LEU A 104 -11.85 -11.28 6.49
N ALA A 105 -12.95 -10.57 6.74
CA ALA A 105 -14.26 -10.89 6.18
C ALA A 105 -14.38 -10.55 4.68
N ALA A 106 -13.60 -9.60 4.20
CA ALA A 106 -13.57 -9.21 2.77
C ALA A 106 -13.18 -10.38 1.87
N ILE A 107 -12.21 -11.19 2.29
CA ILE A 107 -11.69 -12.30 1.48
C ILE A 107 -12.78 -13.36 1.19
N PRO A 108 -13.40 -14.01 2.19
CA PRO A 108 -14.44 -14.98 1.92
C PRO A 108 -15.66 -14.35 1.22
N ALA A 109 -16.01 -13.12 1.52
CA ALA A 109 -17.12 -12.41 0.86
C ALA A 109 -16.83 -12.22 -0.63
N ALA A 110 -15.62 -11.80 -1.01
CA ALA A 110 -15.21 -11.68 -2.41
C ALA A 110 -15.20 -13.04 -3.13
N LEU A 111 -14.64 -14.07 -2.50
CA LEU A 111 -14.58 -15.41 -3.07
C LEU A 111 -15.96 -16.01 -3.29
N LEU A 112 -16.88 -15.88 -2.32
CA LEU A 112 -18.25 -16.36 -2.46
C LEU A 112 -19.01 -15.61 -3.57
N ALA A 113 -18.82 -14.30 -3.66
CA ALA A 113 -19.43 -13.50 -4.71
C ALA A 113 -18.87 -13.88 -6.09
N ALA A 114 -17.56 -14.06 -6.21
CA ALA A 114 -16.93 -14.50 -7.46
C ALA A 114 -17.41 -15.89 -7.88
N ALA A 115 -17.48 -16.85 -6.93
CA ALA A 115 -18.00 -18.19 -7.20
C ALA A 115 -19.47 -18.16 -7.62
N ALA A 116 -20.31 -17.37 -6.98
CA ALA A 116 -21.71 -17.21 -7.36
C ALA A 116 -21.85 -16.65 -8.79
N MET A 117 -21.04 -15.63 -9.15
CA MET A 117 -21.04 -15.05 -10.49
C MET A 117 -20.60 -16.05 -11.56
N THR A 118 -19.61 -16.91 -11.29
CA THR A 118 -19.19 -17.95 -12.25
C THR A 118 -20.24 -19.02 -12.48
N LEU A 119 -21.16 -19.24 -11.53
CA LEU A 119 -22.28 -20.16 -11.66
C LEU A 119 -23.48 -19.53 -12.39
N LEU A 120 -23.61 -18.21 -12.38
CA LEU A 120 -24.78 -17.50 -12.91
C LEU A 120 -24.57 -16.94 -14.32
N VAL A 121 -23.33 -16.72 -14.73
CA VAL A 121 -23.00 -16.04 -15.99
C VAL A 121 -21.99 -16.88 -16.79
N GLU A 122 -22.26 -17.16 -18.04
CA GLU A 122 -21.36 -17.91 -18.93
C GLU A 122 -20.37 -16.98 -19.70
N GLY A 123 -19.15 -17.47 -19.79
CA GLY A 123 -17.87 -16.94 -20.23
C GLY A 123 -17.79 -15.87 -21.33
N SER A 124 -17.64 -14.61 -20.95
CA SER A 124 -17.16 -13.54 -21.83
C SER A 124 -16.19 -12.60 -21.05
N LEU A 125 -15.43 -11.74 -21.75
CA LEU A 125 -14.62 -10.69 -21.09
C LEU A 125 -15.48 -9.78 -20.21
N ALA A 126 -16.72 -9.49 -20.60
CA ALA A 126 -17.68 -8.76 -19.79
C ALA A 126 -17.99 -9.47 -18.45
N GLN A 127 -17.97 -10.79 -18.42
CA GLN A 127 -18.13 -11.56 -17.20
C GLN A 127 -16.96 -11.38 -16.22
N ILE A 128 -15.72 -11.32 -16.70
CA ILE A 128 -14.54 -11.13 -15.84
C ILE A 128 -14.67 -9.79 -15.08
N TRP A 129 -14.99 -8.72 -15.80
CA TRP A 129 -15.17 -7.41 -15.20
C TRP A 129 -16.35 -7.32 -14.24
N SER A 130 -17.51 -7.88 -14.63
CA SER A 130 -18.68 -7.91 -13.76
C SER A 130 -18.43 -8.75 -12.50
N THR A 131 -17.77 -9.90 -12.61
CA THR A 131 -17.38 -10.74 -11.47
C THR A 131 -16.44 -9.99 -10.53
N ALA A 132 -15.42 -9.32 -11.08
CA ALA A 132 -14.50 -8.53 -10.27
C ALA A 132 -15.21 -7.38 -9.54
N LEU A 133 -16.08 -6.65 -10.19
CA LEU A 133 -16.84 -5.56 -9.58
C LEU A 133 -17.79 -6.05 -8.48
N VAL A 134 -18.48 -7.16 -8.70
CA VAL A 134 -19.38 -7.76 -7.70
C VAL A 134 -18.57 -8.29 -6.52
N ALA A 135 -17.44 -8.95 -6.75
CA ALA A 135 -16.57 -9.43 -5.69
C ALA A 135 -16.01 -8.29 -4.83
N ILE A 136 -15.49 -7.23 -5.46
CA ILE A 136 -14.97 -6.03 -4.78
C ILE A 136 -16.10 -5.33 -4.01
N GLY A 137 -17.25 -5.14 -4.62
CA GLY A 137 -18.40 -4.51 -3.98
C GLY A 137 -18.88 -5.30 -2.75
N THR A 138 -18.97 -6.61 -2.86
CA THR A 138 -19.36 -7.49 -1.74
C THR A 138 -18.32 -7.46 -0.62
N ALA A 139 -17.03 -7.50 -0.96
CA ALA A 139 -15.94 -7.35 0.01
C ALA A 139 -16.01 -5.99 0.74
N ALA A 140 -16.25 -4.90 0.02
CA ALA A 140 -16.39 -3.57 0.60
C ALA A 140 -17.59 -3.48 1.55
N VAL A 141 -18.74 -4.03 1.16
CA VAL A 141 -19.95 -4.08 2.02
C VAL A 141 -19.70 -4.90 3.28
N ALA A 142 -19.09 -6.09 3.15
CA ALA A 142 -18.75 -6.94 4.30
C ALA A 142 -17.80 -6.22 5.26
N THR A 143 -16.75 -5.60 4.73
CA THR A 143 -15.79 -4.80 5.51
C THR A 143 -16.49 -3.66 6.24
N CYS A 144 -17.28 -2.86 5.53
CA CYS A 144 -18.02 -1.74 6.13
C CYS A 144 -18.99 -2.20 7.21
N ALA A 145 -19.72 -3.29 6.99
CA ALA A 145 -20.64 -3.85 7.96
C ALA A 145 -19.93 -4.25 9.27
N VAL A 146 -18.80 -4.95 9.17
CA VAL A 146 -18.01 -5.37 10.33
C VAL A 146 -17.39 -4.16 11.05
N VAL A 147 -16.84 -3.19 10.29
CA VAL A 147 -16.27 -1.96 10.86
C VAL A 147 -17.35 -1.15 11.61
N VAL A 148 -18.53 -0.98 11.02
CA VAL A 148 -19.64 -0.27 11.66
C VAL A 148 -20.16 -1.01 12.88
N TRP A 149 -20.28 -2.33 12.80
CA TRP A 149 -20.72 -3.15 13.93
C TRP A 149 -19.76 -3.07 15.11
N LEU A 150 -18.46 -3.13 14.84
CA LEU A 150 -17.40 -3.11 15.87
C LEU A 150 -16.82 -1.70 16.13
N ARG A 151 -17.43 -0.65 15.62
CA ARG A 151 -16.89 0.74 15.69
C ARG A 151 -16.65 1.27 17.10
N ARG A 152 -17.39 0.72 18.10
CA ARG A 152 -17.29 1.12 19.50
C ARG A 152 -16.22 0.38 20.29
N HIS A 153 -15.58 -0.63 19.68
CA HIS A 153 -14.51 -1.38 20.32
C HIS A 153 -13.17 -0.64 20.18
N ASP A 154 -12.48 -0.55 21.28
CA ASP A 154 -11.14 0.04 21.35
C ASP A 154 -10.09 -0.84 20.70
N ALA A 155 -8.88 -0.29 20.50
CA ALA A 155 -7.76 -1.05 19.99
C ALA A 155 -7.35 -2.17 20.97
N MET A 156 -7.05 -3.35 20.41
CA MET A 156 -6.72 -4.54 21.19
C MET A 156 -5.38 -4.40 21.91
N GLY A 157 -5.35 -4.68 23.21
CA GLY A 157 -4.13 -4.54 24.04
C GLY A 157 -2.95 -5.42 23.57
N TRP A 158 -3.23 -6.63 23.09
CA TRP A 158 -2.20 -7.50 22.50
C TRP A 158 -1.59 -6.90 21.22
N PHE A 159 -2.42 -6.26 20.42
CA PHE A 159 -1.99 -5.59 19.19
C PHE A 159 -0.98 -4.48 19.49
N ALA A 160 -1.23 -3.71 20.56
CA ALA A 160 -0.30 -2.67 21.00
C ALA A 160 1.08 -3.21 21.34
N ARG A 161 1.15 -4.38 21.98
CA ARG A 161 2.42 -5.03 22.36
C ARG A 161 3.20 -5.52 21.14
N LEU A 162 2.50 -6.01 20.13
CA LEU A 162 3.11 -6.56 18.92
C LEU A 162 3.23 -5.53 17.78
N PHE A 163 2.80 -4.29 18.02
CA PHE A 163 2.72 -3.26 16.99
C PHE A 163 4.02 -3.07 16.18
N PRO A 164 5.23 -3.03 16.80
CA PRO A 164 6.47 -2.90 16.04
C PRO A 164 6.65 -4.03 15.02
N ALA A 165 6.42 -5.27 15.44
CA ALA A 165 6.52 -6.43 14.57
C ALA A 165 5.45 -6.40 13.45
N LEU A 166 4.21 -6.04 13.79
CA LEU A 166 3.09 -5.96 12.84
C LEU A 166 3.30 -4.84 11.82
N PHE A 167 3.88 -3.71 12.23
CA PHE A 167 4.24 -2.61 11.36
C PHE A 167 5.26 -3.06 10.29
N TRP A 168 6.35 -3.69 10.73
CA TRP A 168 7.39 -4.14 9.82
C TRP A 168 6.95 -5.32 8.96
N LEU A 169 6.11 -6.21 9.50
CA LEU A 169 5.49 -7.28 8.72
C LEU A 169 4.59 -6.74 7.60
N SER A 170 3.77 -5.73 7.91
CA SER A 170 2.95 -5.04 6.91
C SER A 170 3.80 -4.38 5.82
N THR A 171 4.86 -3.69 6.22
CA THR A 171 5.81 -3.03 5.30
C THR A 171 6.51 -4.05 4.40
N LEU A 172 6.98 -5.16 4.98
CA LEU A 172 7.63 -6.23 4.23
C LEU A 172 6.66 -6.92 3.27
N ALA A 173 5.45 -7.25 3.74
CA ALA A 173 4.42 -7.88 2.90
C ALA A 173 4.03 -6.96 1.72
N PHE A 174 3.88 -5.66 1.97
CA PHE A 174 3.66 -4.66 0.93
C PHE A 174 4.79 -4.64 -0.12
N SER A 175 6.04 -4.67 0.33
CA SER A 175 7.18 -4.71 -0.58
C SER A 175 7.21 -6.01 -1.39
N LEU A 176 7.05 -7.16 -0.73
CA LEU A 176 7.16 -8.47 -1.38
C LEU A 176 6.02 -8.74 -2.38
N VAL A 177 4.82 -8.21 -2.18
CA VAL A 177 3.73 -8.37 -3.16
C VAL A 177 4.08 -7.74 -4.51
N HIS A 178 4.96 -6.74 -4.53
CA HIS A 178 5.44 -6.11 -5.76
C HIS A 178 6.38 -7.00 -6.59
N LEU A 179 6.86 -8.12 -6.04
CA LEU A 179 7.56 -9.14 -6.83
C LEU A 179 6.67 -9.73 -7.93
N PHE A 180 5.35 -9.75 -7.75
CA PHE A 180 4.40 -10.18 -8.80
C PHE A 180 4.37 -9.26 -10.03
N ASN A 181 4.99 -8.08 -9.95
CA ASN A 181 5.18 -7.20 -11.11
C ASN A 181 6.34 -7.66 -12.02
N PHE A 182 7.08 -8.70 -11.63
CA PHE A 182 8.22 -9.22 -12.38
C PHE A 182 7.96 -10.65 -12.86
N PRO A 183 8.65 -11.10 -13.94
CA PRO A 183 8.56 -12.48 -14.41
C PRO A 183 8.95 -13.48 -13.31
N ALA A 184 8.22 -14.59 -13.22
CA ALA A 184 8.38 -15.58 -12.15
C ALA A 184 9.77 -16.26 -12.16
N ASP A 185 10.41 -16.37 -13.31
CA ASP A 185 11.76 -16.91 -13.49
C ASP A 185 12.88 -15.93 -13.10
N GLN A 186 12.53 -14.65 -12.84
CA GLN A 186 13.49 -13.60 -12.51
C GLN A 186 13.34 -13.07 -11.07
N LEU A 187 12.55 -13.71 -10.22
CA LEU A 187 12.24 -13.23 -8.86
C LEU A 187 13.49 -13.03 -7.98
N ALA A 188 14.52 -13.87 -8.14
CA ALA A 188 15.77 -13.72 -7.38
C ALA A 188 16.50 -12.41 -7.73
N MET A 189 16.48 -12.01 -9.01
CA MET A 189 17.05 -10.73 -9.47
C MET A 189 16.12 -9.55 -9.16
N ALA A 190 14.81 -9.79 -9.10
CA ALA A 190 13.81 -8.77 -8.77
C ALA A 190 13.79 -8.43 -7.27
N LEU A 191 14.26 -9.32 -6.40
CA LEU A 191 14.21 -9.12 -4.95
C LEU A 191 14.84 -7.80 -4.48
N PRO A 192 16.05 -7.38 -4.92
CA PRO A 192 16.57 -6.06 -4.56
C PRO A 192 15.78 -4.91 -5.20
N LEU A 193 15.06 -5.14 -6.30
CA LEU A 193 14.29 -4.12 -7.00
C LEU A 193 12.97 -3.75 -6.29
N VAL A 194 12.54 -4.51 -5.27
CA VAL A 194 11.42 -4.13 -4.41
C VAL A 194 11.85 -3.37 -3.15
N LEU A 195 13.13 -3.02 -3.03
CA LEU A 195 13.63 -2.14 -1.96
C LEU A 195 12.97 -0.74 -1.98
N PRO A 196 12.74 -0.10 -3.15
CA PRO A 196 11.96 1.14 -3.21
C PRO A 196 10.58 1.00 -2.56
N GLN A 197 9.87 -0.09 -2.82
CA GLN A 197 8.55 -0.36 -2.20
C GLN A 197 8.65 -0.60 -0.70
N PHE A 198 9.74 -1.16 -0.21
CA PHE A 198 9.97 -1.28 1.23
C PHE A 198 10.18 0.10 1.88
N VAL A 199 10.95 0.97 1.25
CA VAL A 199 11.21 2.33 1.75
C VAL A 199 9.94 3.17 1.76
N ILE A 200 9.23 3.25 0.62
CA ILE A 200 7.95 3.98 0.57
C ILE A 200 6.91 3.33 1.50
N GLY A 201 6.91 1.99 1.60
CA GLY A 201 6.06 1.24 2.52
C GLY A 201 6.23 1.64 3.98
N ALA A 202 7.47 1.89 4.43
CA ALA A 202 7.75 2.38 5.77
C ALA A 202 7.28 3.83 5.96
N ILE A 203 7.48 4.71 4.97
CA ILE A 203 7.00 6.10 4.98
C ILE A 203 5.46 6.14 5.04
N LEU A 204 4.78 5.34 4.22
CA LEU A 204 3.32 5.22 4.20
C LEU A 204 2.78 4.67 5.53
N GLY A 205 3.44 3.63 6.09
CA GLY A 205 3.10 3.10 7.40
C GLY A 205 3.22 4.15 8.50
N TYR A 206 4.30 4.93 8.52
CA TYR A 206 4.46 6.07 9.42
C TYR A 206 3.36 7.11 9.22
N THR A 207 3.08 7.50 7.97
CA THR A 207 2.03 8.46 7.62
C THR A 207 0.67 7.97 8.11
N ARG A 208 0.37 6.68 7.93
CA ARG A 208 -0.86 6.04 8.41
C ARG A 208 -1.03 6.14 9.91
N VAL A 209 0.04 5.87 10.67
CA VAL A 209 -0.01 5.87 12.14
C VAL A 209 -0.11 7.28 12.70
N THR A 210 0.53 8.23 12.05
CA THR A 210 0.64 9.62 12.54
C THR A 210 -0.53 10.49 12.10
N TYR A 211 -0.95 10.38 10.84
CA TYR A 211 -1.93 11.31 10.23
C TYR A 211 -3.22 10.64 9.75
N GLY A 212 -3.28 9.31 9.80
CA GLY A 212 -4.46 8.56 9.41
C GLY A 212 -4.37 7.93 8.01
N LEU A 213 -5.35 7.06 7.71
CA LEU A 213 -5.37 6.29 6.46
C LEU A 213 -5.49 7.19 5.22
N TRP A 214 -6.28 8.25 5.30
CA TRP A 214 -6.47 9.21 4.20
C TRP A 214 -5.15 9.85 3.76
N ALA A 215 -4.28 10.18 4.74
CA ALA A 215 -2.99 10.82 4.46
C ALA A 215 -2.02 9.84 3.78
N SER A 216 -2.04 8.57 4.19
CA SER A 216 -1.26 7.52 3.55
C SER A 216 -1.73 7.26 2.12
N ILE A 217 -3.05 7.18 1.88
CA ILE A 217 -3.62 7.05 0.53
C ILE A 217 -3.20 8.22 -0.36
N LEU A 218 -3.31 9.46 0.16
CA LEU A 218 -2.95 10.66 -0.60
C LEU A 218 -1.45 10.67 -0.95
N LEU A 219 -0.59 10.40 0.02
CA LEU A 219 0.86 10.37 -0.21
C LEU A 219 1.23 9.29 -1.24
N HIS A 220 0.62 8.10 -1.14
CA HIS A 220 0.83 7.01 -2.09
C HIS A 220 0.36 7.37 -3.50
N ALA A 221 -0.82 7.98 -3.64
CA ALA A 221 -1.33 8.44 -4.92
C ALA A 221 -0.41 9.50 -5.56
N LEU A 222 0.11 10.43 -4.76
CA LEU A 222 1.06 11.44 -5.22
C LEU A 222 2.40 10.81 -5.64
N HIS A 223 2.90 9.83 -4.90
CA HIS A 223 4.09 9.06 -5.26
C HIS A 223 3.93 8.37 -6.62
N ASN A 224 2.87 7.59 -6.78
CA ASN A 224 2.58 6.89 -8.03
C ASN A 224 2.33 7.86 -9.19
N GLY A 225 1.62 8.96 -8.94
CA GLY A 225 1.38 10.01 -9.92
C GLY A 225 2.67 10.66 -10.42
N ALA A 226 3.60 10.97 -9.52
CA ALA A 226 4.91 11.50 -9.89
C ALA A 226 5.73 10.48 -10.71
N PHE A 227 5.74 9.21 -10.29
CA PHE A 227 6.45 8.15 -11.01
C PHE A 227 5.90 7.95 -12.43
N ILE A 228 4.57 7.83 -12.59
CA ILE A 228 3.94 7.70 -13.92
C ILE A 228 4.21 8.94 -14.78
N SER A 229 4.20 10.14 -14.19
CA SER A 229 4.53 11.36 -14.93
C SER A 229 5.95 11.34 -15.47
N LEU A 230 6.93 10.86 -14.69
CA LEU A 230 8.32 10.70 -15.13
C LEU A 230 8.44 9.69 -16.28
N VAL A 231 7.72 8.56 -16.20
CA VAL A 231 7.71 7.55 -17.25
C VAL A 231 7.15 8.13 -18.55
N LEU A 232 6.02 8.85 -18.49
CA LEU A 232 5.40 9.49 -19.67
C LEU A 232 6.31 10.55 -20.28
N LEU A 233 6.99 11.36 -19.47
CA LEU A 233 7.95 12.34 -19.95
C LEU A 233 9.15 11.67 -20.63
N ALA A 234 9.68 10.60 -20.06
CA ALA A 234 10.79 9.85 -20.65
C ALA A 234 10.40 9.21 -21.98
N SER A 235 9.19 8.65 -22.10
CA SER A 235 8.69 8.04 -23.33
C SER A 235 8.36 9.06 -24.43
N SER A 236 8.07 10.31 -24.08
CA SER A 236 7.83 11.38 -25.07
C SER A 236 9.10 12.04 -25.60
N ALA A 237 10.23 11.81 -24.94
CA ALA A 237 11.53 12.42 -25.30
C ALA A 237 12.41 11.51 -26.19
N GLY A 238 12.04 10.25 -26.41
CA GLY A 238 12.71 9.25 -27.25
C GLY A 238 11.97 8.95 -28.52
#